data_39edabd0d8ed917b2f4289a10271d094
#
_entry.id   39edabd0d8ed917b2f4289a10271d094
#
_cell.length_a   1.000
_cell.length_b   1.000
_cell.length_c   1.000
_cell.angle_alpha   90.00
_cell.angle_beta   90.00
_cell.angle_gamma   90.00
#
_symmetry.space_group_name_H-M   'P 1'
#
loop_
_entity.id
_entity.type
_entity.pdbx_description
1 polymer ?
#
loop_
_entity_poly.entity_id
_entity_poly.type
_entity_poly.pdbx_seq_one_letter_code
_entity_poly.pdbx_strand_id
1 'polypeptide(L)'
;MEWQDYVAQLLSQKSSFDGISLSFEDNAHSVGIPPIIKASVLMLDKMIAHQGKFNILVFPERIQSIFIFTLIKLLHNIAEGKIERAYDPEAFKPGEKLKLGNAVVEFVGIEGRNSEQRMRIKVVDKGTPLIIDAPIENFPLFQLTNTQRRLSTYNQYIEEKRKLEDVSGCLTPDEKFLTLLSDYRTHMDSSIVNMTSVINAKELFSICKLCGRDIKDILLIGHADYEGNVRNIGAGQLDGIPAIVLASDLYAIAALAEQGHPIQSIIIDGSNANTLLSQMDALDELMRLGVPITCVTDIVNSFDLQPFLDRQFNLWRWDETSITDRLYNVSALSSDRKTKHCAKRKVKYLAMDGNEVSIAIRKLYSHRIEAQTQSAQMLKLFDGLFSLSFIALRETVPFVETQLSQPRLTLDECGSILACERNYLAPETYDDYVTIIDCLKKIFTKGYPLPKHDALADILQKGKYKSLCIVVPERSEKK
;
A
#
# COMPACT_ATOMS: atom_id res chain seq x y z
N MET A 1 -31.98 4.44 1.74
CA MET A 1 -30.84 5.38 1.94
C MET A 1 -29.99 5.26 0.69
N GLU A 2 -29.81 6.34 -0.03
CA GLU A 2 -28.91 6.33 -1.19
C GLU A 2 -27.46 6.21 -0.72
N TRP A 3 -26.57 5.66 -1.55
CA TRP A 3 -25.16 5.46 -1.19
C TRP A 3 -24.47 6.75 -0.81
N GLN A 4 -24.83 7.86 -1.47
CA GLN A 4 -24.27 9.19 -1.17
C GLN A 4 -24.63 9.66 0.25
N ASP A 5 -25.88 9.41 0.69
CA ASP A 5 -26.31 9.74 2.04
C ASP A 5 -25.57 8.92 3.08
N TYR A 6 -25.37 7.63 2.79
CA TYR A 6 -24.64 6.74 3.66
C TYR A 6 -23.17 7.14 3.83
N VAL A 7 -22.50 7.49 2.73
CA VAL A 7 -21.11 7.99 2.78
C VAL A 7 -21.04 9.33 3.51
N ALA A 8 -22.02 10.22 3.30
CA ALA A 8 -22.10 11.49 4.02
C ALA A 8 -22.28 11.27 5.53
N GLN A 9 -23.10 10.29 5.91
CA GLN A 9 -23.27 9.90 7.30
C GLN A 9 -21.98 9.33 7.91
N LEU A 10 -21.29 8.46 7.18
CA LEU A 10 -19.98 7.93 7.58
C LEU A 10 -18.97 9.05 7.85
N LEU A 11 -18.86 10.01 6.94
CA LEU A 11 -17.92 11.13 7.06
C LEU A 11 -18.30 12.09 8.18
N SER A 12 -19.57 12.19 8.55
CA SER A 12 -20.03 13.03 9.67
C SER A 12 -19.77 12.42 11.05
N GLN A 13 -19.49 11.11 11.11
CA GLN A 13 -19.13 10.45 12.36
C GLN A 13 -17.78 10.99 12.84
N LYS A 14 -17.73 11.38 14.11
CA LYS A 14 -16.46 11.69 14.75
C LYS A 14 -15.62 10.41 14.78
N SER A 15 -14.46 10.47 14.18
CA SER A 15 -13.47 9.42 14.27
C SER A 15 -12.30 9.90 15.12
N SER A 16 -11.67 8.95 15.76
CA SER A 16 -10.50 9.17 16.61
C SER A 16 -9.29 9.78 15.86
N PHE A 17 -9.30 9.72 14.54
CA PHE A 17 -8.26 10.33 13.68
C PHE A 17 -8.73 11.65 13.01
N ASP A 18 -9.88 12.20 13.41
CA ASP A 18 -10.27 13.56 13.04
C ASP A 18 -9.33 14.56 13.72
N GLY A 19 -8.59 15.33 12.96
CA GLY A 19 -7.58 16.26 13.46
C GLY A 19 -6.14 15.77 13.28
N ILE A 20 -5.92 14.52 12.85
CA ILE A 20 -4.59 14.06 12.47
C ILE A 20 -4.14 14.77 11.21
N SER A 21 -2.94 15.33 11.25
CA SER A 21 -2.34 16.00 10.12
C SER A 21 -1.18 15.18 9.55
N LEU A 22 -1.19 15.05 8.22
CA LEU A 22 -0.10 14.48 7.45
C LEU A 22 0.61 15.62 6.70
N SER A 23 1.91 15.59 6.62
CA SER A 23 2.68 16.45 5.74
C SER A 23 3.69 15.63 4.96
N PHE A 24 4.00 16.06 3.74
CA PHE A 24 4.94 15.41 2.84
C PHE A 24 5.99 16.44 2.45
N GLU A 25 7.26 16.08 2.61
CA GLU A 25 8.41 16.97 2.41
C GLU A 25 8.40 18.23 3.30
N ASP A 26 9.28 19.17 3.00
CA ASP A 26 9.35 20.46 3.69
C ASP A 26 8.20 21.43 3.35
N ASN A 27 7.16 20.94 2.72
CA ASN A 27 5.95 21.73 2.48
C ASN A 27 5.30 22.08 3.81
N ALA A 28 5.33 23.36 4.16
CA ALA A 28 4.79 23.92 5.38
C ALA A 28 3.27 23.75 5.57
N HIS A 29 2.62 23.02 4.67
CA HIS A 29 1.17 22.79 4.71
C HIS A 29 0.88 21.37 5.21
N SER A 30 0.46 21.33 6.47
CA SER A 30 -0.17 20.15 7.04
C SER A 30 -1.51 19.88 6.36
N VAL A 31 -1.72 18.63 6.02
CA VAL A 31 -2.87 18.15 5.27
C VAL A 31 -3.66 17.20 6.13
N GLY A 32 -4.97 17.41 6.25
CA GLY A 32 -5.86 16.43 6.86
C GLY A 32 -5.92 15.13 6.05
N ILE A 33 -6.40 14.06 6.69
CA ILE A 33 -6.62 12.79 6.02
C ILE A 33 -7.63 12.97 4.88
N PRO A 34 -7.31 12.53 3.66
CA PRO A 34 -8.24 12.62 2.54
C PRO A 34 -9.58 11.96 2.86
N PRO A 35 -10.71 12.64 2.61
CA PRO A 35 -12.04 12.10 2.94
C PRO A 35 -12.32 10.73 2.35
N ILE A 36 -11.83 10.44 1.15
CA ILE A 36 -12.00 9.13 0.50
C ILE A 36 -11.24 8.03 1.26
N ILE A 37 -10.05 8.32 1.80
CA ILE A 37 -9.29 7.39 2.63
C ILE A 37 -10.03 7.16 3.96
N LYS A 38 -10.49 8.25 4.61
CA LYS A 38 -11.31 8.16 5.84
C LYS A 38 -12.54 7.29 5.61
N ALA A 39 -13.33 7.58 4.59
CA ALA A 39 -14.52 6.82 4.25
C ALA A 39 -14.21 5.36 3.97
N SER A 40 -13.11 5.08 3.26
CA SER A 40 -12.67 3.71 2.94
C SER A 40 -12.28 2.92 4.18
N VAL A 41 -11.56 3.52 5.12
CA VAL A 41 -11.18 2.86 6.39
C VAL A 41 -12.42 2.54 7.22
N LEU A 42 -13.35 3.49 7.36
CA LEU A 42 -14.60 3.28 8.10
C LEU A 42 -15.51 2.25 7.41
N MET A 43 -15.55 2.26 6.07
CA MET A 43 -16.30 1.27 5.30
C MET A 43 -15.70 -0.12 5.47
N LEU A 44 -14.38 -0.25 5.37
CA LEU A 44 -13.69 -1.52 5.56
C LEU A 44 -13.99 -2.14 6.93
N ASP A 45 -14.03 -1.35 7.99
CA ASP A 45 -14.39 -1.84 9.31
C ASP A 45 -15.79 -2.43 9.35
N LYS A 46 -16.74 -1.78 8.67
CA LYS A 46 -18.12 -2.31 8.57
C LYS A 46 -18.17 -3.57 7.71
N MET A 47 -17.42 -3.63 6.62
CA MET A 47 -17.34 -4.85 5.80
C MET A 47 -16.77 -6.01 6.61
N ILE A 48 -15.69 -5.80 7.35
CA ILE A 48 -15.08 -6.84 8.21
C ILE A 48 -16.08 -7.30 9.28
N ALA A 49 -16.82 -6.38 9.90
CA ALA A 49 -17.75 -6.69 10.97
C ALA A 49 -19.02 -7.43 10.48
N HIS A 50 -19.50 -7.15 9.26
CA HIS A 50 -20.81 -7.60 8.81
C HIS A 50 -20.79 -8.53 7.60
N GLN A 51 -19.77 -8.48 6.76
CA GLN A 51 -19.70 -9.22 5.49
C GLN A 51 -18.60 -10.27 5.47
N GLY A 52 -17.51 -10.05 6.18
CA GLY A 52 -16.41 -10.99 6.27
C GLY A 52 -15.04 -10.35 6.21
N LYS A 53 -14.03 -11.19 6.42
CA LYS A 53 -12.64 -10.76 6.61
C LYS A 53 -11.90 -10.48 5.29
N PHE A 54 -12.40 -10.94 4.15
CA PHE A 54 -11.74 -10.83 2.86
C PHE A 54 -12.44 -9.77 2.01
N ASN A 55 -11.72 -8.70 1.66
CA ASN A 55 -12.34 -7.53 1.06
C ASN A 55 -11.48 -6.96 -0.07
N ILE A 56 -12.13 -6.39 -1.08
CA ILE A 56 -11.52 -5.63 -2.17
C ILE A 56 -12.07 -4.20 -2.11
N LEU A 57 -11.16 -3.24 -2.10
CA LEU A 57 -11.48 -1.83 -2.24
C LEU A 57 -10.99 -1.33 -3.61
N VAL A 58 -11.92 -0.97 -4.48
CA VAL A 58 -11.60 -0.39 -5.78
C VAL A 58 -11.73 1.12 -5.71
N PHE A 59 -10.64 1.82 -6.00
CA PHE A 59 -10.58 3.28 -6.06
C PHE A 59 -10.71 3.78 -7.50
N PRO A 60 -11.18 5.01 -7.74
CA PRO A 60 -11.36 5.56 -9.08
C PRO A 60 -10.05 5.83 -9.82
N GLU A 61 -8.94 5.88 -9.11
CA GLU A 61 -7.60 6.00 -9.67
C GLU A 61 -6.59 5.30 -8.76
N ARG A 62 -5.41 5.00 -9.31
CA ARG A 62 -4.33 4.35 -8.58
C ARG A 62 -3.98 5.14 -7.31
N ILE A 63 -4.14 4.52 -6.17
CA ILE A 63 -3.64 5.06 -4.92
C ILE A 63 -2.12 4.89 -4.92
N GLN A 64 -1.42 5.99 -5.16
CA GLN A 64 0.05 5.98 -5.16
C GLN A 64 0.65 5.65 -3.79
N SER A 65 -0.17 5.62 -2.73
CA SER A 65 0.29 5.31 -1.38
C SER A 65 -0.67 4.38 -0.63
N ILE A 66 -0.71 3.11 -1.03
CA ILE A 66 -1.30 2.04 -0.20
C ILE A 66 -0.67 2.07 1.20
N PHE A 67 0.59 2.48 1.31
CA PHE A 67 1.23 2.75 2.59
C PHE A 67 0.47 3.78 3.44
N ILE A 68 0.00 4.88 2.86
CA ILE A 68 -0.80 5.88 3.60
C ILE A 68 -2.13 5.27 4.06
N PHE A 69 -2.80 4.49 3.19
CA PHE A 69 -4.02 3.79 3.57
C PHE A 69 -3.75 2.84 4.75
N THR A 70 -2.67 2.06 4.70
CA THR A 70 -2.24 1.16 5.77
C THR A 70 -1.96 1.92 7.06
N LEU A 71 -1.22 3.03 6.96
CA LEU A 71 -0.93 3.90 8.09
C LEU A 71 -2.22 4.41 8.75
N ILE A 72 -3.15 4.95 7.97
CA ILE A 72 -4.42 5.45 8.51
C ILE A 72 -5.25 4.33 9.13
N LYS A 73 -5.25 3.14 8.51
CA LYS A 73 -5.93 1.96 9.06
C LYS A 73 -5.33 1.54 10.40
N LEU A 74 -4.00 1.52 10.51
CA LEU A 74 -3.30 1.26 11.77
C LEU A 74 -3.68 2.28 12.84
N LEU A 75 -3.58 3.57 12.51
CA LEU A 75 -3.91 4.65 13.44
C LEU A 75 -5.35 4.57 13.93
N HIS A 76 -6.27 4.21 13.03
CA HIS A 76 -7.66 3.97 13.39
C HIS A 76 -7.81 2.77 14.34
N ASN A 77 -7.14 1.67 14.06
CA ASN A 77 -7.21 0.48 14.92
C ASN A 77 -6.65 0.78 16.33
N ILE A 78 -5.56 1.51 16.44
CA ILE A 78 -4.98 1.93 17.72
C ILE A 78 -5.98 2.82 18.48
N ALA A 79 -6.53 3.80 17.81
CA ALA A 79 -7.42 4.78 18.42
C ALA A 79 -8.78 4.18 18.86
N GLU A 80 -9.25 3.14 18.17
CA GLU A 80 -10.47 2.38 18.53
C GLU A 80 -10.21 1.26 19.55
N GLY A 81 -8.97 1.13 20.05
CA GLY A 81 -8.60 0.07 20.97
C GLY A 81 -8.70 -1.34 20.41
N LYS A 82 -8.62 -1.49 19.07
CA LYS A 82 -8.67 -2.80 18.40
C LYS A 82 -7.34 -3.54 18.44
N ILE A 83 -6.27 -2.84 18.79
CA ILE A 83 -4.95 -3.38 19.04
C ILE A 83 -4.77 -3.37 20.54
N GLU A 84 -4.60 -4.53 21.13
CA GLU A 84 -4.27 -4.65 22.54
C GLU A 84 -2.80 -4.24 22.73
N ARG A 85 -2.55 -3.52 23.80
CA ARG A 85 -1.17 -3.30 24.21
C ARG A 85 -0.62 -4.64 24.69
N ALA A 86 0.55 -5.01 24.24
CA ALA A 86 1.30 -6.09 24.84
C ALA A 86 1.75 -5.65 26.24
N TYR A 87 0.80 -5.57 27.16
CA TYR A 87 1.07 -5.32 28.55
C TYR A 87 1.41 -6.66 29.20
N ASP A 88 2.69 -6.92 29.28
CA ASP A 88 3.21 -8.04 30.07
C ASP A 88 3.80 -7.48 31.35
N PRO A 89 3.15 -7.70 32.51
CA PRO A 89 3.73 -7.33 33.80
C PRO A 89 5.10 -7.99 34.04
N GLU A 90 5.41 -9.07 33.33
CA GLU A 90 6.67 -9.80 33.42
C GLU A 90 7.71 -9.34 32.37
N ALA A 91 7.36 -8.34 31.52
CA ALA A 91 8.26 -7.82 30.51
C ALA A 91 9.57 -7.26 31.07
N PHE A 92 9.54 -6.79 32.32
CA PHE A 92 10.73 -6.30 33.01
C PHE A 92 11.08 -7.20 34.19
N LYS A 93 12.35 -7.57 34.27
CA LYS A 93 12.86 -8.33 35.42
C LYS A 93 13.47 -7.40 36.45
N PRO A 94 13.30 -7.68 37.77
CA PRO A 94 13.94 -6.91 38.80
C PRO A 94 15.44 -6.79 38.56
N GLY A 95 15.97 -5.56 38.67
CA GLY A 95 17.38 -5.24 38.41
C GLY A 95 17.66 -4.76 36.99
N GLU A 96 16.71 -4.86 36.08
CA GLU A 96 16.88 -4.32 34.73
C GLU A 96 16.79 -2.79 34.72
N LYS A 97 17.60 -2.19 33.81
CA LYS A 97 17.57 -0.74 33.62
C LYS A 97 16.48 -0.38 32.62
N LEU A 98 15.68 0.59 33.00
CA LEU A 98 14.64 1.16 32.18
C LEU A 98 14.92 2.63 31.91
N LYS A 99 14.41 3.11 30.78
CA LYS A 99 14.51 4.49 30.36
C LYS A 99 13.12 5.12 30.34
N LEU A 100 12.99 6.31 30.96
CA LEU A 100 11.83 7.19 30.88
C LEU A 100 12.30 8.53 30.29
N GLY A 101 12.01 8.79 29.04
CA GLY A 101 12.62 9.94 28.34
C GLY A 101 14.15 9.83 28.36
N ASN A 102 14.83 10.78 28.99
CA ASN A 102 16.28 10.76 29.18
C ASN A 102 16.72 10.19 30.56
N ALA A 103 15.79 9.92 31.44
CA ALA A 103 16.08 9.35 32.76
C ALA A 103 16.28 7.83 32.66
N VAL A 104 17.31 7.34 33.35
CA VAL A 104 17.59 5.89 33.51
C VAL A 104 17.27 5.48 34.92
N VAL A 105 16.43 4.49 35.09
CA VAL A 105 15.98 3.94 36.36
C VAL A 105 16.23 2.42 36.39
N GLU A 106 16.19 1.78 37.55
CA GLU A 106 16.25 0.34 37.71
C GLU A 106 14.87 -0.18 38.12
N PHE A 107 14.37 -1.19 37.45
CA PHE A 107 13.11 -1.82 37.82
C PHE A 107 13.28 -2.68 39.05
N VAL A 108 12.39 -2.54 40.01
CA VAL A 108 12.42 -3.30 41.28
C VAL A 108 11.32 -4.34 41.30
N GLY A 109 10.15 -4.06 40.77
CA GLY A 109 9.01 -4.96 40.74
C GLY A 109 7.68 -4.25 40.68
N ILE A 110 6.60 -5.02 40.72
CA ILE A 110 5.23 -4.48 40.81
C ILE A 110 4.67 -4.95 42.17
N GLU A 111 4.11 -4.00 42.90
CA GLU A 111 3.42 -4.29 44.18
C GLU A 111 1.96 -3.87 44.11
N GLY A 112 1.11 -4.56 44.86
CA GLY A 112 -0.33 -4.32 44.92
C GLY A 112 -1.15 -5.37 44.19
N ARG A 113 -2.46 -5.28 44.32
CA ARG A 113 -3.44 -6.16 43.64
C ARG A 113 -4.47 -5.34 42.90
N ASN A 114 -4.81 -5.79 41.70
CA ASN A 114 -5.82 -5.16 40.85
C ASN A 114 -5.55 -3.66 40.58
N SER A 115 -6.52 -2.79 40.83
CA SER A 115 -6.46 -1.33 40.56
C SER A 115 -5.47 -0.55 41.47
N GLU A 116 -4.86 -1.21 42.46
CA GLU A 116 -3.86 -0.59 43.36
C GLU A 116 -2.42 -1.00 43.01
N GLN A 117 -2.22 -1.63 41.88
CA GLN A 117 -0.88 -2.01 41.44
C GLN A 117 0.00 -0.78 41.22
N ARG A 118 1.23 -0.83 41.71
CA ARG A 118 2.26 0.20 41.56
C ARG A 118 3.55 -0.43 41.09
N MET A 119 4.18 0.23 40.14
CA MET A 119 5.51 -0.11 39.66
C MET A 119 6.55 0.49 40.60
N ARG A 120 7.45 -0.31 41.13
CA ARG A 120 8.59 0.14 41.96
C ARG A 120 9.82 0.31 41.10
N ILE A 121 10.40 1.49 41.15
CA ILE A 121 11.63 1.80 40.43
C ILE A 121 12.66 2.42 41.38
N LYS A 122 13.92 2.23 41.04
CA LYS A 122 15.05 2.72 41.82
C LYS A 122 15.75 3.84 41.06
N VAL A 123 15.92 4.95 41.73
CA VAL A 123 16.67 6.14 41.32
C VAL A 123 17.76 6.46 42.34
N VAL A 124 18.51 7.53 42.14
CA VAL A 124 19.54 7.97 43.09
C VAL A 124 19.12 9.31 43.67
N ASP A 125 19.09 9.44 45.00
CA ASP A 125 18.92 10.73 45.67
C ASP A 125 20.15 11.02 46.55
N LYS A 126 20.78 12.18 46.32
CA LYS A 126 21.99 12.62 47.00
C LYS A 126 23.08 11.54 47.13
N GLY A 127 23.22 10.70 46.08
CA GLY A 127 24.18 9.62 46.02
C GLY A 127 23.70 8.30 46.68
N THR A 128 22.51 8.27 47.29
CA THR A 128 21.92 7.08 47.89
C THR A 128 20.81 6.52 47.00
N PRO A 129 20.71 5.19 46.84
CA PRO A 129 19.59 4.57 46.12
C PRO A 129 18.26 4.85 46.81
N LEU A 130 17.28 5.35 46.08
CA LEU A 130 15.92 5.62 46.51
C LEU A 130 14.95 4.77 45.69
N ILE A 131 14.08 4.02 46.35
CA ILE A 131 12.98 3.29 45.69
C ILE A 131 11.74 4.19 45.77
N ILE A 132 11.10 4.36 44.60
CA ILE A 132 9.88 5.16 44.46
C ILE A 132 8.79 4.34 43.80
N ASP A 133 7.55 4.64 44.12
CA ASP A 133 6.37 4.06 43.52
C ASP A 133 5.94 4.93 42.34
N ALA A 134 5.84 4.32 41.17
CA ALA A 134 5.24 4.93 39.99
C ALA A 134 3.86 4.32 39.75
N PRO A 135 2.85 5.11 39.35
CA PRO A 135 1.56 4.57 38.95
C PRO A 135 1.74 3.50 37.86
N ILE A 136 0.93 2.43 37.92
CA ILE A 136 1.05 1.32 36.95
C ILE A 136 0.72 1.80 35.51
N GLU A 137 -0.11 2.83 35.40
CA GLU A 137 -0.45 3.46 34.12
C GLU A 137 0.76 4.06 33.41
N ASN A 138 1.84 4.32 34.15
CA ASN A 138 3.10 4.82 33.60
C ASN A 138 4.02 3.70 33.10
N PHE A 139 3.68 2.42 33.35
CA PHE A 139 4.50 1.28 32.94
C PHE A 139 4.82 1.29 31.44
N PRO A 140 3.86 1.59 30.52
CA PRO A 140 4.12 1.64 29.09
C PRO A 140 5.09 2.75 28.66
N LEU A 141 5.35 3.74 29.51
CA LEU A 141 6.29 4.83 29.23
C LEU A 141 7.75 4.44 29.42
N PHE A 142 7.99 3.32 30.10
CA PHE A 142 9.33 2.81 30.38
C PHE A 142 9.79 1.87 29.27
N GLN A 143 11.03 2.00 28.88
CA GLN A 143 11.66 1.18 27.83
C GLN A 143 12.86 0.45 28.42
N LEU A 144 13.00 -0.84 28.12
CA LEU A 144 14.19 -1.60 28.47
C LEU A 144 15.43 -0.96 27.80
N THR A 145 16.52 -0.84 28.54
CA THR A 145 17.77 -0.27 28.02
C THR A 145 18.98 -0.99 28.52
N ASN A 146 19.90 -1.31 27.60
CA ASN A 146 21.17 -1.93 27.92
C ASN A 146 22.28 -0.88 28.18
N THR A 147 21.89 0.37 28.49
CA THR A 147 22.86 1.46 28.72
C THR A 147 23.73 1.18 29.95
N GLN A 148 25.03 1.47 29.84
CA GLN A 148 25.95 1.46 30.99
C GLN A 148 25.89 2.76 31.83
N ARG A 149 25.00 3.70 31.46
CA ARG A 149 24.85 4.96 32.22
C ARG A 149 24.45 4.66 33.67
N ARG A 150 24.88 5.52 34.57
CA ARG A 150 24.45 5.48 35.97
C ARG A 150 22.95 5.79 36.06
N LEU A 151 22.30 5.32 37.11
CA LEU A 151 20.93 5.67 37.42
C LEU A 151 20.79 7.18 37.54
N SER A 152 19.70 7.69 37.02
CA SER A 152 19.38 9.13 37.09
C SER A 152 19.03 9.55 38.52
N THR A 153 19.27 10.80 38.83
CA THR A 153 18.83 11.38 40.11
C THR A 153 17.30 11.49 40.17
N TYR A 154 16.76 11.49 41.34
CA TYR A 154 15.33 11.68 41.58
C TYR A 154 14.80 12.95 40.86
N ASN A 155 15.55 14.06 40.93
CA ASN A 155 15.16 15.28 40.25
C ASN A 155 15.13 15.13 38.71
N GLN A 156 16.11 14.43 38.10
CA GLN A 156 16.09 14.12 36.67
C GLN A 156 14.88 13.26 36.29
N TYR A 157 14.57 12.26 37.10
CA TYR A 157 13.38 11.43 36.89
C TYR A 157 12.09 12.26 36.95
N ILE A 158 11.94 13.11 37.98
CA ILE A 158 10.77 13.97 38.12
C ILE A 158 10.66 14.99 37.01
N GLU A 159 11.79 15.54 36.53
CA GLU A 159 11.80 16.44 35.38
C GLU A 159 11.31 15.77 34.11
N GLU A 160 11.82 14.58 33.81
CA GLU A 160 11.36 13.82 32.62
C GLU A 160 9.90 13.37 32.79
N LYS A 161 9.49 12.95 33.97
CA LYS A 161 8.10 12.63 34.28
C LYS A 161 7.18 13.84 34.07
N ARG A 162 7.55 15.04 34.56
CA ARG A 162 6.79 16.27 34.34
C ARG A 162 6.72 16.67 32.90
N LYS A 163 7.79 16.52 32.11
CA LYS A 163 7.75 16.74 30.67
C LYS A 163 6.71 15.85 30.00
N LEU A 164 6.53 14.63 30.48
CA LEU A 164 5.50 13.71 29.97
C LEU A 164 4.10 14.04 30.52
N GLU A 165 3.98 14.54 31.74
CA GLU A 165 2.72 14.94 32.38
C GLU A 165 2.24 16.34 31.95
N ASP A 166 3.14 17.32 31.83
CA ASP A 166 2.83 18.67 31.31
C ASP A 166 2.37 18.61 29.85
N VAL A 167 2.89 17.64 29.11
CA VAL A 167 2.37 17.27 27.81
C VAL A 167 0.90 16.80 27.89
N SER A 168 0.44 16.17 28.99
CA SER A 168 -0.93 15.64 29.09
C SER A 168 -2.02 16.65 29.44
N GLY A 169 -1.69 17.76 30.06
CA GLY A 169 -2.66 18.76 30.55
C GLY A 169 -3.09 19.87 29.59
N CYS A 170 -2.22 20.20 28.62
CA CYS A 170 -2.42 21.27 27.62
C CYS A 170 -2.27 20.77 26.18
N LEU A 171 -2.36 19.44 25.94
CA LEU A 171 -2.11 18.87 24.64
C LEU A 171 -3.21 19.19 23.64
N THR A 172 -2.80 19.65 22.46
CA THR A 172 -3.64 19.63 21.28
C THR A 172 -4.07 18.18 20.96
N PRO A 173 -5.16 17.97 20.24
CA PRO A 173 -5.55 16.62 19.78
C PRO A 173 -4.39 15.84 19.13
N ASP A 174 -3.54 16.53 18.38
CA ASP A 174 -2.36 15.98 17.72
C ASP A 174 -1.32 15.46 18.72
N GLU A 175 -1.05 16.22 19.78
CA GLU A 175 -0.07 15.84 20.79
C GLU A 175 -0.56 14.66 21.63
N LYS A 176 -1.86 14.62 21.98
CA LYS A 176 -2.48 13.46 22.66
C LYS A 176 -2.37 12.20 21.81
N PHE A 177 -2.59 12.35 20.51
CA PHE A 177 -2.49 11.26 19.58
C PHE A 177 -1.05 10.76 19.41
N LEU A 178 -0.07 11.68 19.30
CA LEU A 178 1.35 11.34 19.27
C LEU A 178 1.83 10.65 20.54
N THR A 179 1.32 11.06 21.71
CA THR A 179 1.61 10.41 22.98
C THR A 179 1.06 8.97 22.97
N LEU A 180 -0.19 8.79 22.51
CA LEU A 180 -0.78 7.47 22.37
C LEU A 180 0.06 6.58 21.44
N LEU A 181 0.51 7.11 20.30
CA LEU A 181 1.33 6.35 19.36
C LEU A 181 2.72 5.99 19.91
N SER A 182 3.33 6.87 20.70
CA SER A 182 4.63 6.59 21.31
C SER A 182 4.57 5.38 22.23
N ASP A 183 3.44 5.18 22.91
CA ASP A 183 3.20 4.02 23.75
C ASP A 183 3.15 2.72 22.94
N TYR A 184 2.63 2.78 21.69
CA TYR A 184 2.54 1.60 20.82
C TYR A 184 3.84 1.28 20.07
N ARG A 185 4.81 2.20 20.04
CA ARG A 185 6.07 1.95 19.31
C ARG A 185 6.79 0.70 19.81
N THR A 186 6.76 0.45 21.11
CA THR A 186 7.49 -0.63 21.78
C THR A 186 6.61 -1.74 22.33
N HIS A 187 5.29 -1.58 22.24
CA HIS A 187 4.31 -2.49 22.84
C HIS A 187 3.27 -3.00 21.84
N MET A 188 3.64 -3.10 20.57
CA MET A 188 2.78 -3.78 19.59
C MET A 188 2.78 -5.28 19.88
N ASP A 189 1.60 -5.87 19.87
CA ASP A 189 1.39 -7.32 19.99
C ASP A 189 1.35 -8.00 18.63
N SER A 190 1.05 -7.23 17.58
CA SER A 190 0.86 -7.74 16.23
C SER A 190 1.09 -6.64 15.18
N SER A 191 1.35 -7.05 13.94
CA SER A 191 1.64 -6.15 12.83
C SER A 191 0.52 -6.10 11.81
N ILE A 192 0.30 -4.94 11.19
CA ILE A 192 -0.35 -4.87 9.87
C ILE A 192 0.71 -5.17 8.82
N VAL A 193 0.50 -6.20 8.01
CA VAL A 193 1.38 -6.53 6.90
C VAL A 193 0.90 -5.81 5.64
N ASN A 194 1.80 -5.09 4.99
CA ASN A 194 1.51 -4.34 3.77
C ASN A 194 2.34 -4.88 2.61
N MET A 195 1.67 -5.31 1.55
CA MET A 195 2.32 -5.72 0.32
C MET A 195 2.67 -4.51 -0.53
N THR A 196 3.75 -3.86 -0.19
CA THR A 196 4.27 -2.70 -0.95
C THR A 196 5.75 -2.86 -1.17
N SER A 197 6.23 -2.48 -2.36
CA SER A 197 7.65 -2.43 -2.65
C SER A 197 8.40 -1.61 -1.59
N VAL A 198 9.41 -2.22 -1.01
CA VAL A 198 10.26 -1.58 0.03
C VAL A 198 10.87 -0.27 -0.47
N ILE A 199 11.19 -0.17 -1.77
CA ILE A 199 11.75 1.05 -2.38
C ILE A 199 10.74 2.19 -2.32
N ASN A 200 9.51 1.95 -2.78
CA ASN A 200 8.44 2.96 -2.77
C ASN A 200 8.04 3.37 -1.35
N ALA A 201 8.02 2.41 -0.43
CA ALA A 201 7.71 2.68 0.96
C ALA A 201 8.83 3.47 1.67
N LYS A 202 10.11 3.18 1.38
CA LYS A 202 11.25 3.95 1.91
C LYS A 202 11.20 5.42 1.50
N GLU A 203 10.85 5.70 0.26
CA GLU A 203 10.69 7.07 -0.21
C GLU A 203 9.60 7.79 0.56
N LEU A 204 8.40 7.22 0.62
CA LEU A 204 7.29 7.80 1.39
C LEU A 204 7.59 7.93 2.89
N PHE A 205 8.25 6.93 3.45
CA PHE A 205 8.64 6.91 4.86
C PHE A 205 9.64 8.01 5.21
N SER A 206 10.50 8.38 4.27
CA SER A 206 11.50 9.45 4.47
C SER A 206 10.89 10.85 4.42
N ILE A 207 9.78 11.03 3.69
CA ILE A 207 9.18 12.35 3.44
C ILE A 207 7.87 12.58 4.22
N CYS A 208 7.26 11.52 4.74
CA CYS A 208 5.96 11.62 5.43
C CYS A 208 6.15 11.94 6.92
N LYS A 209 5.52 13.01 7.35
CA LYS A 209 5.44 13.39 8.76
C LYS A 209 4.00 13.26 9.26
N LEU A 210 3.84 12.76 10.45
CA LEU A 210 2.56 12.66 11.16
C LEU A 210 2.56 13.70 12.28
N CYS A 211 1.61 14.63 12.26
CA CYS A 211 1.56 15.73 13.22
C CYS A 211 2.91 16.46 13.37
N GLY A 212 3.60 16.68 12.25
CA GLY A 212 4.89 17.36 12.21
C GLY A 212 6.11 16.54 12.61
N ARG A 213 5.95 15.28 13.03
CA ARG A 213 7.06 14.35 13.36
C ARG A 213 7.26 13.31 12.30
N ASP A 214 8.51 12.91 12.09
CA ASP A 214 8.85 11.83 11.16
C ASP A 214 8.22 10.51 11.63
N ILE A 215 7.57 9.78 10.73
CA ILE A 215 6.89 8.52 11.06
C ILE A 215 7.86 7.49 11.68
N LYS A 216 9.11 7.44 11.20
CA LYS A 216 10.15 6.56 11.72
C LYS A 216 10.47 6.76 13.20
N ASP A 217 10.21 7.96 13.73
CA ASP A 217 10.45 8.29 15.14
C ASP A 217 9.25 7.90 16.04
N ILE A 218 8.09 7.69 15.41
CA ILE A 218 6.82 7.41 16.11
C ILE A 218 6.47 5.92 16.06
N LEU A 219 6.66 5.27 14.90
CA LEU A 219 6.29 3.88 14.68
C LEU A 219 7.50 3.06 14.27
N LEU A 220 7.55 1.81 14.74
CA LEU A 220 8.50 0.81 14.28
C LEU A 220 7.96 0.19 12.99
N ILE A 221 8.74 0.25 11.92
CA ILE A 221 8.36 -0.32 10.63
C ILE A 221 9.45 -1.30 10.17
N GLY A 222 9.04 -2.52 9.90
CA GLY A 222 9.89 -3.57 9.39
C GLY A 222 9.65 -3.89 7.93
N HIS A 223 10.53 -4.69 7.36
CA HIS A 223 10.30 -5.36 6.10
C HIS A 223 10.62 -6.84 6.23
N ALA A 224 9.80 -7.70 5.62
CA ALA A 224 10.04 -9.12 5.52
C ALA A 224 10.91 -9.41 4.29
N ASP A 225 11.90 -10.29 4.46
CA ASP A 225 12.59 -10.92 3.33
C ASP A 225 11.82 -12.17 2.86
N TYR A 226 12.31 -12.84 1.81
CA TYR A 226 11.68 -14.05 1.26
C TYR A 226 11.73 -15.27 2.19
N GLU A 227 12.55 -15.22 3.24
CA GLU A 227 12.62 -16.24 4.26
C GLU A 227 11.71 -15.94 5.46
N GLY A 228 10.99 -14.80 5.44
CA GLY A 228 10.10 -14.38 6.52
C GLY A 228 10.81 -13.67 7.68
N ASN A 229 12.12 -13.37 7.56
CA ASN A 229 12.80 -12.61 8.59
C ASN A 229 12.45 -11.14 8.51
N VAL A 230 12.14 -10.52 9.64
CA VAL A 230 11.80 -9.09 9.70
C VAL A 230 13.02 -8.27 10.05
N ARG A 231 13.30 -7.26 9.22
CA ARG A 231 14.39 -6.29 9.42
C ARG A 231 13.83 -4.89 9.53
N ASN A 232 14.50 -4.04 10.30
CA ASN A 232 14.13 -2.63 10.37
C ASN A 232 14.29 -1.97 8.99
N ILE A 233 13.32 -1.15 8.60
CA ILE A 233 13.40 -0.37 7.35
C ILE A 233 14.45 0.75 7.43
N GLY A 234 14.69 1.27 8.64
CA GLY A 234 15.74 2.25 8.94
C GLY A 234 17.08 1.63 9.31
N ALA A 235 18.00 2.45 9.79
CA ALA A 235 19.24 1.98 10.37
C ALA A 235 19.01 1.51 11.83
N GLY A 236 19.58 0.35 12.20
CA GLY A 236 19.52 -0.19 13.56
C GLY A 236 18.78 -1.54 13.66
N GLN A 237 18.86 -2.13 14.84
CA GLN A 237 18.12 -3.36 15.15
C GLN A 237 16.64 -3.07 15.35
N LEU A 238 15.83 -4.07 15.11
CA LEU A 238 14.39 -4.05 15.35
C LEU A 238 14.16 -4.41 16.83
N ASP A 239 13.79 -3.41 17.63
CA ASP A 239 13.51 -3.63 19.06
C ASP A 239 12.00 -3.80 19.25
N GLY A 240 11.48 -5.02 19.13
CA GLY A 240 10.06 -5.34 19.30
C GLY A 240 9.33 -5.68 18.00
N ILE A 241 8.01 -5.87 18.11
CA ILE A 241 7.13 -6.17 16.98
C ILE A 241 6.83 -4.87 16.23
N PRO A 242 7.13 -4.77 14.92
CA PRO A 242 6.85 -3.56 14.17
C PRO A 242 5.35 -3.36 13.97
N ALA A 243 4.91 -2.11 13.99
CA ALA A 243 3.51 -1.76 13.76
C ALA A 243 3.06 -2.08 12.32
N ILE A 244 3.97 -1.91 11.37
CA ILE A 244 3.78 -2.25 9.96
C ILE A 244 4.96 -3.09 9.50
N VAL A 245 4.69 -4.21 8.81
CA VAL A 245 5.68 -4.99 8.07
C VAL A 245 5.42 -4.86 6.59
N LEU A 246 6.43 -4.44 5.86
CA LEU A 246 6.38 -4.38 4.40
C LEU A 246 6.84 -5.71 3.81
N ALA A 247 6.12 -6.20 2.81
CA ALA A 247 6.48 -7.40 2.07
C ALA A 247 6.39 -7.13 0.57
N SER A 248 7.30 -7.71 -0.21
CA SER A 248 7.37 -7.47 -1.67
C SER A 248 6.25 -8.17 -2.44
N ASP A 249 5.79 -9.32 -1.92
CA ASP A 249 4.81 -10.18 -2.54
C ASP A 249 4.12 -11.10 -1.51
N LEU A 250 3.17 -11.93 -1.99
CA LEU A 250 2.40 -12.80 -1.13
C LEU A 250 3.22 -13.96 -0.55
N TYR A 251 4.25 -14.44 -1.24
CA TYR A 251 5.12 -15.50 -0.73
C TYR A 251 5.95 -15.01 0.45
N ALA A 252 6.44 -13.76 0.41
CA ALA A 252 7.14 -13.18 1.55
C ALA A 252 6.20 -13.03 2.77
N ILE A 253 4.91 -12.75 2.55
CA ILE A 253 3.91 -12.71 3.63
C ILE A 253 3.64 -14.12 4.18
N ALA A 254 3.54 -15.13 3.31
CA ALA A 254 3.36 -16.51 3.73
C ALA A 254 4.55 -17.00 4.56
N ALA A 255 5.77 -16.74 4.11
CA ALA A 255 6.99 -17.06 4.87
C ALA A 255 7.05 -16.36 6.23
N LEU A 256 6.61 -15.08 6.29
CA LEU A 256 6.49 -14.34 7.55
C LEU A 256 5.51 -15.01 8.52
N ALA A 257 4.37 -15.48 8.01
CA ALA A 257 3.38 -16.19 8.82
C ALA A 257 3.91 -17.57 9.30
N GLU A 258 4.62 -18.31 8.45
CA GLU A 258 5.26 -19.58 8.82
C GLU A 258 6.32 -19.42 9.92
N GLN A 259 7.02 -18.28 9.94
CA GLN A 259 7.95 -17.93 11.03
C GLN A 259 7.23 -17.58 12.35
N GLY A 260 5.90 -17.61 12.35
CA GLY A 260 5.10 -17.32 13.55
C GLY A 260 5.02 -15.84 13.90
N HIS A 261 5.29 -14.94 12.94
CA HIS A 261 5.12 -13.50 13.19
C HIS A 261 3.65 -13.18 13.44
N PRO A 262 3.30 -12.43 14.50
CA PRO A 262 1.91 -12.13 14.81
C PRO A 262 1.34 -11.12 13.81
N ILE A 263 0.41 -11.57 12.96
CA ILE A 263 -0.22 -10.76 11.92
C ILE A 263 -1.63 -10.38 12.36
N GLN A 264 -1.93 -9.08 12.42
CA GLN A 264 -3.25 -8.55 12.73
C GLN A 264 -4.14 -8.51 11.48
N SER A 265 -3.62 -8.01 10.38
CA SER A 265 -4.30 -7.92 9.09
C SER A 265 -3.31 -7.78 7.95
N ILE A 266 -3.75 -8.09 6.74
CA ILE A 266 -2.95 -8.00 5.52
C ILE A 266 -3.60 -7.00 4.57
N ILE A 267 -2.81 -6.05 4.06
CA ILE A 267 -3.22 -5.10 3.02
C ILE A 267 -2.39 -5.34 1.77
N ILE A 268 -3.06 -5.69 0.69
CA ILE A 268 -2.44 -6.09 -0.58
C ILE A 268 -2.54 -4.94 -1.57
N ASP A 269 -1.41 -4.59 -2.21
CA ASP A 269 -1.39 -3.71 -3.39
C ASP A 269 -1.88 -4.48 -4.61
N GLY A 270 -3.14 -4.25 -4.96
CA GLY A 270 -3.80 -4.84 -6.11
C GLY A 270 -3.58 -4.09 -7.42
N SER A 271 -2.74 -3.08 -7.47
CA SER A 271 -2.52 -2.29 -8.69
C SER A 271 -1.75 -3.04 -9.80
N ASN A 272 -1.15 -4.18 -9.47
CA ASN A 272 -0.49 -5.08 -10.42
C ASN A 272 -1.18 -6.46 -10.44
N ALA A 273 -2.26 -6.57 -11.21
CA ALA A 273 -3.02 -7.80 -11.34
C ALA A 273 -2.18 -9.01 -11.76
N ASN A 274 -1.25 -8.83 -12.69
CA ASN A 274 -0.44 -9.95 -13.19
C ASN A 274 0.42 -10.57 -12.10
N THR A 275 1.03 -9.77 -11.25
CA THR A 275 1.82 -10.27 -10.12
C THR A 275 0.94 -11.01 -9.12
N LEU A 276 -0.24 -10.47 -8.81
CA LEU A 276 -1.18 -11.11 -7.88
C LEU A 276 -1.74 -12.42 -8.42
N LEU A 277 -2.15 -12.44 -9.70
CA LEU A 277 -2.73 -13.64 -10.31
C LEU A 277 -1.73 -14.81 -10.38
N SER A 278 -0.43 -14.53 -10.43
CA SER A 278 0.60 -15.56 -10.37
C SER A 278 0.88 -16.12 -8.96
N GLN A 279 0.27 -15.56 -7.91
CA GLN A 279 0.52 -15.88 -6.50
C GLN A 279 -0.78 -16.27 -5.74
N MET A 280 -1.77 -16.79 -6.47
CA MET A 280 -3.07 -17.14 -5.87
C MET A 280 -2.99 -18.32 -4.89
N ASP A 281 -2.03 -19.20 -5.05
CA ASP A 281 -1.71 -20.28 -4.11
C ASP A 281 -1.26 -19.74 -2.75
N ALA A 282 -0.35 -18.76 -2.76
CA ALA A 282 0.05 -18.07 -1.53
C ALA A 282 -1.12 -17.31 -0.89
N LEU A 283 -2.02 -16.69 -1.69
CA LEU A 283 -3.23 -16.07 -1.17
C LEU A 283 -4.13 -17.09 -0.45
N ASP A 284 -4.33 -18.27 -1.04
CA ASP A 284 -5.14 -19.34 -0.45
C ASP A 284 -4.56 -19.82 0.89
N GLU A 285 -3.25 -19.82 1.04
CA GLU A 285 -2.56 -20.13 2.27
C GLU A 285 -2.76 -19.04 3.33
N LEU A 286 -2.60 -17.78 2.94
CA LEU A 286 -2.83 -16.64 3.83
C LEU A 286 -4.29 -16.54 4.31
N MET A 287 -5.26 -16.91 3.48
CA MET A 287 -6.67 -16.94 3.88
C MET A 287 -6.92 -17.94 5.03
N ARG A 288 -6.14 -19.02 5.13
CA ARG A 288 -6.25 -20.01 6.23
C ARG A 288 -5.83 -19.45 7.58
N LEU A 289 -5.05 -18.37 7.61
CA LEU A 289 -4.71 -17.68 8.86
C LEU A 289 -5.93 -17.06 9.55
N GLY A 290 -7.02 -16.84 8.80
CA GLY A 290 -8.25 -16.28 9.33
C GLY A 290 -8.15 -14.81 9.77
N VAL A 291 -7.08 -14.10 9.39
CA VAL A 291 -6.93 -12.66 9.61
C VAL A 291 -7.62 -11.87 8.49
N PRO A 292 -8.02 -10.61 8.72
CA PRO A 292 -8.55 -9.76 7.67
C PRO A 292 -7.53 -9.53 6.54
N ILE A 293 -7.96 -9.77 5.30
CA ILE A 293 -7.17 -9.50 4.08
C ILE A 293 -7.91 -8.48 3.24
N THR A 294 -7.26 -7.39 2.89
CA THR A 294 -7.83 -6.31 2.09
C THR A 294 -6.97 -6.05 0.87
N CYS A 295 -7.52 -6.30 -0.32
CA CYS A 295 -6.91 -5.92 -1.58
C CYS A 295 -7.36 -4.50 -1.95
N VAL A 296 -6.41 -3.58 -2.12
CA VAL A 296 -6.66 -2.20 -2.54
C VAL A 296 -6.19 -2.04 -3.97
N THR A 297 -7.07 -1.65 -4.89
CA THR A 297 -6.78 -1.61 -6.33
C THR A 297 -7.49 -0.47 -7.04
N ASP A 298 -7.01 -0.09 -8.21
CA ASP A 298 -7.68 0.78 -9.19
C ASP A 298 -8.21 -0.02 -10.40
N ILE A 299 -8.06 -1.34 -10.39
CA ILE A 299 -8.49 -2.21 -11.46
C ILE A 299 -10.01 -2.34 -11.41
N VAL A 300 -10.66 -1.92 -12.49
CA VAL A 300 -12.12 -1.93 -12.64
C VAL A 300 -12.59 -3.15 -13.44
N ASN A 301 -11.68 -3.83 -14.13
CA ASN A 301 -12.02 -4.97 -14.96
C ASN A 301 -12.46 -6.15 -14.09
N SER A 302 -13.71 -6.57 -14.23
CA SER A 302 -14.27 -7.71 -13.49
C SER A 302 -13.50 -9.01 -13.73
N PHE A 303 -12.89 -9.17 -14.90
CA PHE A 303 -12.11 -10.37 -15.23
C PHE A 303 -10.86 -10.50 -14.34
N ASP A 304 -10.16 -9.40 -14.11
CA ASP A 304 -8.95 -9.40 -13.26
C ASP A 304 -9.30 -9.55 -11.76
N LEU A 305 -10.52 -9.20 -11.36
CA LEU A 305 -11.02 -9.37 -10.00
C LEU A 305 -11.70 -10.72 -9.75
N GLN A 306 -12.08 -11.44 -10.81
CA GLN A 306 -12.82 -12.70 -10.70
C GLN A 306 -12.13 -13.73 -9.78
N PRO A 307 -10.81 -13.96 -9.82
CA PRO A 307 -10.14 -14.90 -8.92
C PRO A 307 -10.30 -14.59 -7.43
N PHE A 308 -10.47 -13.31 -7.09
CA PHE A 308 -10.76 -12.87 -5.71
C PHE A 308 -12.25 -13.10 -5.37
N LEU A 309 -13.15 -12.80 -6.30
CA LEU A 309 -14.60 -13.02 -6.12
C LEU A 309 -14.92 -14.50 -5.98
N ASP A 310 -14.24 -15.36 -6.72
CA ASP A 310 -14.37 -16.83 -6.61
C ASP A 310 -13.94 -17.34 -5.21
N ARG A 311 -13.07 -16.61 -4.53
CA ARG A 311 -12.63 -16.83 -3.14
C ARG A 311 -13.48 -16.11 -2.10
N GLN A 312 -14.65 -15.62 -2.52
CA GLN A 312 -15.61 -14.93 -1.65
C GLN A 312 -15.08 -13.61 -1.03
N PHE A 313 -14.21 -12.91 -1.73
CA PHE A 313 -13.89 -11.54 -1.35
C PHE A 313 -15.09 -10.64 -1.58
N ASN A 314 -15.41 -9.80 -0.60
CA ASN A 314 -16.42 -8.76 -0.72
C ASN A 314 -15.85 -7.58 -1.50
N LEU A 315 -16.63 -7.02 -2.43
CA LEU A 315 -16.21 -5.93 -3.29
C LEU A 315 -16.86 -4.62 -2.87
N TRP A 316 -16.06 -3.61 -2.59
CA TRP A 316 -16.49 -2.22 -2.52
C TRP A 316 -15.80 -1.42 -3.62
N ARG A 317 -16.60 -0.74 -4.43
CA ARG A 317 -16.12 0.09 -5.51
C ARG A 317 -16.54 1.53 -5.32
N TRP A 318 -15.57 2.43 -5.33
CA TRP A 318 -15.82 3.85 -5.43
C TRP A 318 -16.11 4.23 -6.88
N ASP A 319 -17.32 4.65 -7.17
CA ASP A 319 -17.79 5.06 -8.49
C ASP A 319 -18.60 6.37 -8.40
N GLU A 320 -19.12 6.83 -9.54
CA GLU A 320 -19.89 8.07 -9.61
C GLU A 320 -21.14 8.07 -8.71
N THR A 321 -21.68 6.91 -8.39
CA THR A 321 -22.87 6.77 -7.54
C THR A 321 -22.57 6.85 -6.06
N SER A 322 -21.36 6.44 -5.66
CA SER A 322 -20.91 6.41 -4.27
C SER A 322 -20.10 7.64 -3.87
N ILE A 323 -19.54 8.36 -4.85
CA ILE A 323 -18.70 9.53 -4.62
C ILE A 323 -19.57 10.78 -4.43
N THR A 324 -19.35 11.47 -3.32
CA THR A 324 -20.01 12.75 -3.00
C THR A 324 -19.08 13.93 -3.19
N ASP A 325 -19.63 15.14 -3.36
CA ASP A 325 -18.84 16.37 -3.39
C ASP A 325 -17.96 16.54 -2.13
N ARG A 326 -18.37 15.99 -1.00
CA ARG A 326 -17.61 16.02 0.26
C ARG A 326 -16.33 15.19 0.20
N LEU A 327 -16.30 14.09 -0.56
CA LEU A 327 -15.10 13.27 -0.74
C LEU A 327 -13.99 14.01 -1.50
N TYR A 328 -14.36 15.02 -2.30
CA TYR A 328 -13.44 15.77 -3.12
C TYR A 328 -13.07 17.15 -2.56
N ASN A 329 -13.86 17.69 -1.62
CA ASN A 329 -13.72 19.09 -1.21
C ASN A 329 -12.55 19.38 -0.27
N VAL A 330 -11.91 18.36 0.28
CA VAL A 330 -10.78 18.53 1.20
C VAL A 330 -9.61 17.75 0.64
N SER A 331 -8.93 18.28 -0.37
CA SER A 331 -7.80 17.57 -0.87
C SER A 331 -6.57 18.41 -0.94
N ALA A 332 -5.57 17.85 -0.37
CA ALA A 332 -4.21 18.26 -0.52
C ALA A 332 -3.39 17.28 -1.36
N LEU A 333 -3.85 16.06 -1.57
CA LEU A 333 -3.23 15.14 -2.50
C LEU A 333 -3.62 15.59 -3.93
N SER A 334 -2.63 15.71 -4.81
CA SER A 334 -2.82 16.14 -6.20
C SER A 334 -3.79 15.24 -6.98
N SER A 335 -3.90 13.97 -6.56
CA SER A 335 -4.84 12.98 -7.06
C SER A 335 -6.30 13.41 -6.92
N ASP A 336 -6.72 13.89 -5.75
CA ASP A 336 -8.11 14.26 -5.52
C ASP A 336 -8.54 15.48 -6.36
N ARG A 337 -7.63 16.44 -6.59
CA ARG A 337 -7.89 17.56 -7.50
C ARG A 337 -8.11 17.07 -8.93
N LYS A 338 -7.34 16.06 -9.37
CA LYS A 338 -7.48 15.44 -10.68
C LYS A 338 -8.81 14.70 -10.80
N THR A 339 -9.17 13.92 -9.81
CA THR A 339 -10.43 13.16 -9.79
C THR A 339 -11.64 14.08 -9.83
N LYS A 340 -11.66 15.18 -9.04
CA LYS A 340 -12.70 16.22 -9.10
C LYS A 340 -12.80 16.88 -10.48
N HIS A 341 -11.67 17.10 -11.12
CA HIS A 341 -11.63 17.67 -12.47
C HIS A 341 -12.09 16.66 -13.51
N CYS A 342 -11.77 15.39 -13.36
CA CYS A 342 -12.19 14.32 -14.28
C CYS A 342 -13.69 14.03 -14.17
N ALA A 343 -14.27 14.00 -12.96
CA ALA A 343 -15.70 13.77 -12.75
C ALA A 343 -16.60 14.83 -13.42
N LYS A 344 -16.08 16.06 -13.62
CA LYS A 344 -16.82 17.14 -14.31
C LYS A 344 -16.59 17.19 -15.82
N ARG A 345 -15.74 16.32 -16.38
CA ARG A 345 -15.41 16.34 -17.81
C ARG A 345 -16.21 15.29 -18.56
N LYS A 346 -16.76 15.68 -19.69
CA LYS A 346 -17.31 14.71 -20.65
C LYS A 346 -16.14 13.95 -21.27
N VAL A 347 -15.97 12.70 -20.90
CA VAL A 347 -15.00 11.80 -21.53
C VAL A 347 -15.62 11.28 -22.82
N LYS A 348 -14.96 11.53 -23.95
CA LYS A 348 -15.33 10.95 -25.23
C LYS A 348 -14.35 9.83 -25.55
N TYR A 349 -14.85 8.62 -25.57
CA TYR A 349 -14.08 7.45 -26.03
C TYR A 349 -14.14 7.39 -27.55
N LEU A 350 -12.99 7.27 -28.19
CA LEU A 350 -12.87 6.97 -29.61
C LEU A 350 -12.54 5.50 -29.73
N ALA A 351 -13.53 4.66 -30.04
CA ALA A 351 -13.28 3.27 -30.35
C ALA A 351 -12.54 3.16 -31.66
N MET A 352 -11.44 2.43 -31.70
CA MET A 352 -10.61 2.17 -32.87
C MET A 352 -10.61 0.68 -33.19
N ASP A 353 -11.80 0.12 -33.35
CA ASP A 353 -11.98 -1.30 -33.69
C ASP A 353 -11.73 -1.57 -35.18
N GLY A 354 -11.38 -2.82 -35.51
CA GLY A 354 -11.27 -3.31 -36.87
C GLY A 354 -9.94 -3.00 -37.58
N ASN A 355 -8.93 -2.47 -36.85
CA ASN A 355 -7.58 -2.30 -37.37
C ASN A 355 -6.65 -3.46 -36.97
N GLU A 356 -5.49 -3.54 -37.63
CA GLU A 356 -4.52 -4.60 -37.42
C GLU A 356 -4.06 -4.70 -35.96
N VAL A 357 -3.88 -3.58 -35.28
CA VAL A 357 -3.49 -3.57 -33.84
C VAL A 357 -4.56 -4.26 -33.00
N SER A 358 -5.82 -3.89 -33.17
CA SER A 358 -6.94 -4.47 -32.42
C SER A 358 -7.14 -5.95 -32.73
N ILE A 359 -6.91 -6.36 -33.99
CA ILE A 359 -7.00 -7.77 -34.40
C ILE A 359 -5.89 -8.58 -33.73
N ALA A 360 -4.64 -8.11 -33.82
CA ALA A 360 -3.49 -8.79 -33.21
C ALA A 360 -3.65 -8.96 -31.70
N ILE A 361 -4.03 -7.90 -31.00
CA ILE A 361 -4.22 -7.95 -29.54
C ILE A 361 -5.36 -8.89 -29.16
N ARG A 362 -6.49 -8.83 -29.83
CA ARG A 362 -7.65 -9.67 -29.53
C ARG A 362 -7.36 -11.15 -29.70
N LYS A 363 -6.70 -11.52 -30.80
CA LYS A 363 -6.26 -12.89 -31.05
C LYS A 363 -5.20 -13.35 -30.03
N LEU A 364 -4.25 -12.49 -29.70
CA LEU A 364 -3.23 -12.81 -28.72
C LEU A 364 -3.82 -13.07 -27.32
N TYR A 365 -4.78 -12.26 -26.89
CA TYR A 365 -5.47 -12.48 -25.62
C TYR A 365 -6.24 -13.80 -25.54
N SER A 366 -6.83 -14.28 -26.64
CA SER A 366 -7.54 -15.57 -26.66
C SER A 366 -6.62 -16.76 -26.39
N HIS A 367 -5.32 -16.65 -26.71
CA HIS A 367 -4.34 -17.72 -26.53
C HIS A 367 -3.48 -17.58 -25.27
N ARG A 368 -3.80 -16.65 -24.37
CA ARG A 368 -2.99 -16.37 -23.17
C ARG A 368 -2.81 -17.60 -22.27
N ILE A 369 -3.90 -18.29 -21.95
CA ILE A 369 -3.87 -19.45 -21.05
C ILE A 369 -3.14 -20.63 -21.71
N GLU A 370 -3.42 -20.87 -22.97
CA GLU A 370 -2.79 -21.95 -23.76
C GLU A 370 -1.27 -21.77 -23.83
N ALA A 371 -0.80 -20.56 -24.13
CA ALA A 371 0.63 -20.25 -24.20
C ALA A 371 1.38 -20.49 -22.88
N GLN A 372 0.73 -20.27 -21.74
CA GLN A 372 1.32 -20.50 -20.43
C GLN A 372 1.48 -21.99 -20.08
N THR A 373 0.68 -22.85 -20.67
CA THR A 373 0.61 -24.28 -20.32
C THR A 373 1.30 -25.21 -21.32
N GLN A 374 1.59 -24.73 -22.55
CA GLN A 374 2.10 -25.61 -23.64
C GLN A 374 3.61 -25.85 -23.56
N SER A 375 4.41 -24.81 -23.72
CA SER A 375 5.88 -24.93 -23.70
C SER A 375 6.55 -23.60 -23.34
N ALA A 376 7.82 -23.69 -22.90
CA ALA A 376 8.62 -22.47 -22.63
C ALA A 376 8.85 -21.64 -23.90
N GLN A 377 8.89 -22.29 -25.10
CA GLN A 377 9.04 -21.58 -26.37
C GLN A 377 7.76 -20.84 -26.75
N MET A 378 6.58 -21.45 -26.51
CA MET A 378 5.30 -20.80 -26.75
C MET A 378 5.08 -19.63 -25.80
N LEU A 379 5.46 -19.76 -24.52
CA LEU A 379 5.42 -18.63 -23.57
C LEU A 379 6.34 -17.49 -24.04
N LYS A 380 7.55 -17.82 -24.49
CA LYS A 380 8.51 -16.84 -25.03
C LYS A 380 7.95 -16.15 -26.28
N LEU A 381 7.33 -16.89 -27.18
CA LEU A 381 6.66 -16.35 -28.38
C LEU A 381 5.52 -15.41 -27.98
N PHE A 382 4.66 -15.85 -27.09
CA PHE A 382 3.56 -15.05 -26.60
C PHE A 382 4.02 -13.73 -25.99
N ASP A 383 5.01 -13.77 -25.08
CA ASP A 383 5.56 -12.58 -24.43
C ASP A 383 6.22 -11.61 -25.42
N GLY A 384 6.90 -12.16 -26.45
CA GLY A 384 7.49 -11.37 -27.53
C GLY A 384 6.42 -10.64 -28.34
N LEU A 385 5.41 -11.35 -28.82
CA LEU A 385 4.29 -10.80 -29.58
C LEU A 385 3.44 -9.83 -28.74
N PHE A 386 3.25 -10.15 -27.47
CA PHE A 386 2.55 -9.27 -26.54
C PHE A 386 3.30 -7.95 -26.36
N SER A 387 4.61 -8.00 -26.16
CA SER A 387 5.45 -6.80 -26.06
C SER A 387 5.37 -5.94 -27.31
N LEU A 388 5.49 -6.53 -28.50
CA LEU A 388 5.41 -5.83 -29.79
C LEU A 388 4.00 -5.24 -30.02
N SER A 389 2.95 -6.00 -29.72
CA SER A 389 1.56 -5.51 -29.83
C SER A 389 1.29 -4.35 -28.88
N PHE A 390 1.86 -4.40 -27.68
CA PHE A 390 1.69 -3.35 -26.69
C PHE A 390 2.43 -2.05 -27.08
N ILE A 391 3.62 -2.19 -27.69
CA ILE A 391 4.33 -1.05 -28.28
C ILE A 391 3.47 -0.43 -29.39
N ALA A 392 2.97 -1.24 -30.34
CA ALA A 392 2.10 -0.77 -31.40
C ALA A 392 0.83 -0.08 -30.90
N LEU A 393 0.27 -0.57 -29.77
CA LEU A 393 -0.88 0.07 -29.13
C LEU A 393 -0.55 1.42 -28.51
N ARG A 394 0.65 1.62 -28.00
CA ARG A 394 1.08 2.84 -27.31
C ARG A 394 1.52 3.95 -28.26
N GLU A 395 2.16 3.58 -29.36
CA GLU A 395 2.72 4.55 -30.30
C GLU A 395 1.64 5.39 -31.01
N THR A 396 1.95 6.65 -31.19
CA THR A 396 1.12 7.62 -31.87
C THR A 396 1.71 8.06 -33.21
N VAL A 397 2.98 7.74 -33.44
CA VAL A 397 3.71 8.08 -34.68
C VAL A 397 4.10 6.80 -35.42
N PRO A 398 3.94 6.73 -36.75
CA PRO A 398 4.39 5.58 -37.52
C PRO A 398 5.87 5.29 -37.32
N PHE A 399 6.23 4.04 -37.12
CA PHE A 399 7.60 3.60 -36.82
C PHE A 399 7.88 2.26 -37.50
N VAL A 400 9.13 1.88 -37.54
CA VAL A 400 9.57 0.59 -38.04
C VAL A 400 10.24 -0.21 -36.91
N GLU A 401 10.23 -1.54 -37.00
CA GLU A 401 10.78 -2.42 -35.98
C GLU A 401 12.23 -2.09 -35.58
N THR A 402 13.05 -1.71 -36.56
CA THR A 402 14.46 -1.31 -36.33
C THR A 402 14.64 -0.07 -35.47
N GLN A 403 13.59 0.70 -35.25
CA GLN A 403 13.60 1.87 -34.36
C GLN A 403 13.27 1.52 -32.91
N LEU A 404 12.86 0.28 -32.65
CA LEU A 404 12.60 -0.20 -31.30
C LEU A 404 13.90 -0.37 -30.53
N SER A 405 14.00 0.19 -29.36
CA SER A 405 15.13 -0.03 -28.48
C SER A 405 14.98 -1.40 -27.79
N GLN A 406 15.76 -2.37 -28.23
CA GLN A 406 15.86 -3.70 -27.62
C GLN A 406 14.53 -4.44 -27.46
N PRO A 407 13.84 -4.83 -28.54
CA PRO A 407 12.68 -5.71 -28.43
C PRO A 407 13.11 -7.05 -27.81
N ARG A 408 12.25 -7.66 -27.01
CA ARG A 408 12.50 -8.99 -26.42
C ARG A 408 12.70 -10.05 -27.49
N LEU A 409 11.93 -9.96 -28.57
CA LEU A 409 12.05 -10.77 -29.78
C LEU A 409 11.71 -9.87 -30.96
N THR A 410 12.39 -10.15 -32.12
CA THR A 410 12.02 -9.57 -33.41
C THR A 410 10.88 -10.38 -34.04
N LEU A 411 10.17 -9.81 -34.99
CA LEU A 411 9.12 -10.52 -35.74
C LEU A 411 9.64 -11.76 -36.50
N ASP A 412 10.87 -11.71 -36.95
CA ASP A 412 11.51 -12.86 -37.64
C ASP A 412 11.84 -13.97 -36.65
N GLU A 413 12.30 -13.63 -35.43
CA GLU A 413 12.50 -14.61 -34.35
C GLU A 413 11.16 -15.20 -33.90
N CYS A 414 10.10 -14.39 -33.79
CA CYS A 414 8.75 -14.87 -33.50
C CYS A 414 8.27 -15.86 -34.58
N GLY A 415 8.48 -15.55 -35.87
CA GLY A 415 8.16 -16.44 -36.98
C GLY A 415 8.93 -17.74 -36.94
N SER A 416 10.22 -17.69 -36.58
CA SER A 416 11.09 -18.87 -36.46
C SER A 416 10.63 -19.78 -35.30
N ILE A 417 10.30 -19.22 -34.14
CA ILE A 417 9.77 -20.01 -33.02
C ILE A 417 8.43 -20.67 -33.42
N LEU A 418 7.51 -19.88 -34.01
CA LEU A 418 6.22 -20.42 -34.46
C LEU A 418 6.37 -21.57 -35.45
N ALA A 419 7.31 -21.46 -36.40
CA ALA A 419 7.59 -22.54 -37.38
C ALA A 419 8.10 -23.82 -36.71
N CYS A 420 8.92 -23.71 -35.66
CA CYS A 420 9.40 -24.84 -34.87
C CYS A 420 8.27 -25.55 -34.10
N GLU A 421 7.33 -24.79 -33.57
CA GLU A 421 6.22 -25.28 -32.74
C GLU A 421 5.01 -25.76 -33.57
N ARG A 422 5.05 -25.63 -34.91
CA ARG A 422 3.92 -25.92 -35.83
C ARG A 422 3.27 -27.28 -35.60
N ASN A 423 4.08 -28.31 -35.37
CA ASN A 423 3.57 -29.68 -35.22
C ASN A 423 2.92 -29.96 -33.87
N TYR A 424 3.06 -29.06 -32.92
CA TYR A 424 2.53 -29.16 -31.57
C TYR A 424 1.30 -28.27 -31.35
N LEU A 425 0.94 -27.45 -32.35
CA LEU A 425 -0.18 -26.52 -32.27
C LEU A 425 -1.39 -27.05 -33.04
N ALA A 426 -2.59 -26.76 -32.54
CA ALA A 426 -3.78 -26.93 -33.34
C ALA A 426 -3.73 -26.01 -34.57
N PRO A 427 -4.24 -26.47 -35.74
CA PRO A 427 -4.19 -25.65 -36.96
C PRO A 427 -4.75 -24.24 -36.78
N GLU A 428 -5.87 -24.08 -36.06
CA GLU A 428 -6.51 -22.80 -35.79
C GLU A 428 -5.63 -21.89 -34.93
N THR A 429 -5.00 -22.44 -33.90
CA THR A 429 -4.06 -21.69 -33.03
C THR A 429 -2.85 -21.24 -33.85
N TYR A 430 -2.30 -22.10 -34.69
CA TYR A 430 -1.17 -21.74 -35.57
C TYR A 430 -1.55 -20.59 -36.51
N ASP A 431 -2.71 -20.69 -37.20
CA ASP A 431 -3.20 -19.65 -38.11
C ASP A 431 -3.47 -18.32 -37.40
N ASP A 432 -3.90 -18.36 -36.17
CA ASP A 432 -4.07 -17.17 -35.34
C ASP A 432 -2.72 -16.49 -35.05
N TYR A 433 -1.70 -17.22 -34.65
CA TYR A 433 -0.35 -16.69 -34.48
C TYR A 433 0.26 -16.14 -35.79
N VAL A 434 0.05 -16.81 -36.91
CA VAL A 434 0.43 -16.30 -38.25
C VAL A 434 -0.27 -14.95 -38.51
N THR A 435 -1.59 -14.87 -38.23
CA THR A 435 -2.36 -13.64 -38.42
C THR A 435 -1.82 -12.51 -37.54
N ILE A 436 -1.47 -12.79 -36.26
CA ILE A 436 -0.89 -11.80 -35.34
C ILE A 436 0.43 -11.27 -35.90
N ILE A 437 1.33 -12.15 -36.33
CA ILE A 437 2.63 -11.76 -36.89
C ILE A 437 2.43 -10.91 -38.17
N ASP A 438 1.52 -11.30 -39.04
CA ASP A 438 1.24 -10.55 -40.28
C ASP A 438 0.63 -9.17 -39.99
N CYS A 439 -0.26 -9.08 -39.04
CA CYS A 439 -0.78 -7.76 -38.55
C CYS A 439 0.38 -6.90 -38.05
N LEU A 440 1.26 -7.43 -37.21
CA LEU A 440 2.39 -6.66 -36.67
C LEU A 440 3.40 -6.31 -37.79
N LYS A 441 3.67 -7.17 -38.74
CA LYS A 441 4.51 -6.85 -39.92
C LYS A 441 3.95 -5.68 -40.72
N LYS A 442 2.63 -5.60 -40.91
CA LYS A 442 1.99 -4.47 -41.57
C LYS A 442 2.15 -3.18 -40.75
N ILE A 443 1.92 -3.25 -39.43
CA ILE A 443 2.02 -2.10 -38.53
C ILE A 443 3.46 -1.52 -38.53
N PHE A 444 4.46 -2.37 -38.52
CA PHE A 444 5.88 -1.98 -38.52
C PHE A 444 6.41 -1.60 -39.92
N THR A 445 5.55 -1.52 -40.93
CA THR A 445 5.93 -1.03 -42.25
C THR A 445 6.03 0.51 -42.23
N LYS A 446 7.07 1.04 -42.89
CA LYS A 446 7.29 2.47 -43.00
C LYS A 446 6.04 3.19 -43.58
N GLY A 447 5.51 4.15 -42.82
CA GLY A 447 4.36 4.94 -43.22
C GLY A 447 3.01 4.29 -42.99
N TYR A 448 2.94 3.21 -42.20
CA TYR A 448 1.65 2.63 -41.80
C TYR A 448 0.79 3.65 -41.04
N PRO A 449 -0.48 3.88 -41.45
CA PRO A 449 -1.36 4.83 -40.79
C PRO A 449 -1.81 4.28 -39.43
N LEU A 450 -1.24 4.76 -38.35
CA LEU A 450 -1.68 4.38 -37.01
C LEU A 450 -3.02 5.05 -36.67
N PRO A 451 -4.05 4.31 -36.25
CA PRO A 451 -5.36 4.88 -35.95
C PRO A 451 -5.35 6.01 -34.90
N LYS A 452 -4.45 5.94 -33.94
CA LYS A 452 -4.26 7.01 -32.96
C LYS A 452 -3.69 8.29 -33.59
N HIS A 453 -2.75 8.14 -34.50
CA HIS A 453 -2.17 9.27 -35.24
C HIS A 453 -3.25 10.01 -36.03
N ASP A 454 -4.06 9.26 -36.78
CA ASP A 454 -5.12 9.85 -37.61
C ASP A 454 -6.21 10.51 -36.75
N ALA A 455 -6.61 9.88 -35.67
CA ALA A 455 -7.56 10.46 -34.70
C ALA A 455 -7.01 11.73 -34.05
N LEU A 456 -5.72 11.77 -33.71
CA LEU A 456 -5.08 12.96 -33.14
C LEU A 456 -4.95 14.07 -34.18
N ALA A 457 -4.55 13.76 -35.42
CA ALA A 457 -4.46 14.67 -36.53
C ALA A 457 -5.84 15.33 -36.84
N ASP A 458 -6.90 14.51 -36.84
CA ASP A 458 -8.27 14.99 -37.04
C ASP A 458 -8.73 15.94 -35.93
N ILE A 459 -8.38 15.66 -34.67
CA ILE A 459 -8.64 16.55 -33.51
C ILE A 459 -7.90 17.87 -33.68
N LEU A 460 -6.63 17.83 -34.07
CA LEU A 460 -5.79 19.03 -34.27
C LEU A 460 -6.30 19.89 -35.47
N GLN A 461 -6.64 19.25 -36.59
CA GLN A 461 -7.11 19.94 -37.78
C GLN A 461 -8.48 20.61 -37.60
N LYS A 462 -9.37 20.02 -36.81
CA LYS A 462 -10.71 20.58 -36.53
C LYS A 462 -10.68 21.87 -35.72
N GLY A 463 -9.56 22.24 -35.11
CA GLY A 463 -9.33 23.55 -34.48
C GLY A 463 -10.36 23.96 -33.41
N LYS A 464 -11.12 23.01 -32.86
CA LYS A 464 -12.24 23.29 -31.94
C LYS A 464 -11.79 23.65 -30.52
N TYR A 465 -10.51 23.45 -30.19
CA TYR A 465 -10.01 23.60 -28.83
C TYR A 465 -9.05 24.79 -28.72
N LYS A 466 -9.29 25.67 -27.75
CA LYS A 466 -8.40 26.81 -27.43
C LYS A 466 -7.04 26.36 -26.87
N SER A 467 -7.00 25.23 -26.25
CA SER A 467 -5.79 24.58 -25.73
C SER A 467 -5.94 23.07 -25.78
N LEU A 468 -4.88 22.36 -26.12
CA LEU A 468 -4.80 20.91 -26.16
C LEU A 468 -3.64 20.47 -25.31
N CYS A 469 -3.90 19.51 -24.42
CA CYS A 469 -2.87 18.82 -23.64
C CYS A 469 -2.85 17.36 -24.09
N ILE A 470 -1.70 16.90 -24.60
CA ILE A 470 -1.49 15.50 -24.98
C ILE A 470 -0.69 14.85 -23.85
N VAL A 471 -1.27 13.82 -23.25
CA VAL A 471 -0.60 13.03 -22.22
C VAL A 471 -0.07 11.76 -22.87
N VAL A 472 1.24 11.60 -22.83
CA VAL A 472 1.94 10.42 -23.37
C VAL A 472 2.54 9.60 -22.23
N PRO A 473 2.48 8.25 -22.28
CA PRO A 473 2.94 7.39 -21.18
C PRO A 473 4.46 7.36 -21.05
N GLU A 474 5.21 7.69 -22.11
CA GLU A 474 6.66 7.60 -22.13
C GLU A 474 7.35 8.85 -22.70
N ARG A 475 8.61 9.10 -22.29
CA ARG A 475 9.41 10.23 -22.80
C ARG A 475 9.73 10.12 -24.29
N SER A 476 9.81 8.91 -24.84
CA SER A 476 10.06 8.65 -26.27
C SER A 476 9.00 9.22 -27.18
N GLU A 477 7.77 9.33 -26.70
CA GLU A 477 6.65 9.90 -27.46
C GLU A 477 6.61 11.44 -27.45
N LYS A 478 7.56 12.09 -26.75
CA LYS A 478 7.65 13.56 -26.68
C LYS A 478 8.43 14.19 -27.83
N LYS A 479 9.04 13.40 -28.69
CA LYS A 479 9.77 13.83 -29.88
C LYS A 479 8.81 13.86 -31.06
#